data_78c7775f998a331ba97a013cf1584064
#
_entry.id   78c7775f998a331ba97a013cf1584064
#
_cell.length_a   1.000
_cell.length_b   1.000
_cell.length_c   1.000
_cell.angle_alpha   90.00
_cell.angle_beta   90.00
_cell.angle_gamma   90.00
#
_symmetry.space_group_name_H-M   'P 1'
#
loop_
_entity.id
_entity.type
_entity.pdbx_description
1 polymer ?
#
loop_
_entity_poly.entity_id
_entity_poly.type
_entity_poly.pdbx_seq_one_letter_code
_entity_poly.pdbx_strand_id
1 'polypeptide(L)'
;AKRASKRKRNSQKMVALGKGIPSMDEAAQHILNLLDTWGYKFESGAHNEYVHHFGKVCVRYGIDKEEAMAYAKSNFSSDYPDADSVMKSCYKHTEKLGTWHFYRKGEGFSGKPTVKVIKQWLSMRYEFHHNEVTGFHEVLSRDIIKGKYHKWTRIDDNIENTIWTQMDEMGLEVSAIKLHAIINSDFSEPWDPFDEYLRSLPKWDGKTDYIDELANRVTINYCPGYHHSQEEFRY
;
A
#
# COMPACT_ATOMS: atom_id res chain seq x y z
N ALA A 1 34.98 -3.43 21.16
CA ALA A 1 34.21 -4.56 20.65
C ALA A 1 32.72 -4.17 20.53
N LYS A 2 32.24 -3.79 19.34
CA LYS A 2 30.83 -3.50 19.08
C LYS A 2 30.08 -4.83 18.96
N ARG A 3 29.24 -5.17 19.93
CA ARG A 3 28.29 -6.27 19.84
C ARG A 3 27.23 -5.89 18.80
N ALA A 4 27.30 -6.52 17.62
CA ALA A 4 26.23 -6.51 16.67
C ALA A 4 25.04 -7.29 17.25
N SER A 5 23.97 -6.59 17.60
CA SER A 5 22.70 -7.16 17.98
C SER A 5 22.14 -7.91 16.75
N LYS A 6 22.24 -9.22 16.73
CA LYS A 6 21.48 -10.08 15.80
C LYS A 6 19.98 -9.90 16.12
N ARG A 7 19.31 -9.01 15.38
CA ARG A 7 17.85 -9.06 15.29
C ARG A 7 17.49 -10.45 14.76
N LYS A 8 16.96 -11.29 15.65
CA LYS A 8 16.26 -12.52 15.25
C LYS A 8 15.12 -12.08 14.33
N ARG A 9 15.28 -12.29 13.02
CA ARG A 9 14.15 -12.31 12.10
C ARG A 9 13.23 -13.42 12.62
N ASN A 10 12.11 -13.03 13.23
CA ASN A 10 10.98 -13.92 13.40
C ASN A 10 10.54 -14.27 11.97
N SER A 11 11.00 -15.42 11.47
CA SER A 11 10.38 -16.07 10.34
C SER A 11 8.99 -16.47 10.84
N GLN A 12 8.01 -15.60 10.61
CA GLN A 12 6.60 -16.01 10.75
C GLN A 12 6.46 -17.19 9.79
N LYS A 13 6.23 -18.38 10.36
CA LYS A 13 5.96 -19.58 9.58
C LYS A 13 4.74 -19.28 8.72
N MET A 14 4.90 -19.36 7.40
CA MET A 14 3.79 -19.39 6.47
C MET A 14 2.86 -20.51 6.97
N VAL A 15 1.60 -20.16 7.18
CA VAL A 15 0.61 -21.12 7.66
C VAL A 15 0.14 -21.89 6.45
N ALA A 16 0.60 -23.13 6.30
CA ALA A 16 -0.05 -24.08 5.40
C ALA A 16 -1.54 -24.13 5.74
N LEU A 17 -2.39 -24.19 4.72
CA LEU A 17 -3.85 -24.23 4.90
C LEU A 17 -4.21 -25.41 5.82
N GLY A 18 -4.57 -25.11 7.07
CA GLY A 18 -4.87 -26.08 8.11
C GLY A 18 -6.37 -26.33 8.28
N LYS A 19 -6.75 -27.23 9.20
CA LYS A 19 -8.18 -27.48 9.50
C LYS A 19 -8.85 -26.17 9.98
N GLY A 20 -9.87 -25.73 9.21
CA GLY A 20 -10.62 -24.51 9.49
C GLY A 20 -10.23 -23.30 8.63
N ILE A 21 -9.15 -23.39 7.85
CA ILE A 21 -8.79 -22.43 6.80
C ILE A 21 -9.41 -22.91 5.49
N PRO A 22 -9.91 -21.99 4.59
CA PRO A 22 -10.46 -22.40 3.31
C PRO A 22 -9.42 -23.17 2.50
N SER A 23 -9.87 -24.09 1.63
CA SER A 23 -8.99 -24.70 0.63
C SER A 23 -8.37 -23.63 -0.26
N MET A 24 -7.27 -23.93 -0.97
CA MET A 24 -6.68 -22.97 -1.89
C MET A 24 -7.69 -22.43 -2.91
N ASP A 25 -8.58 -23.27 -3.43
CA ASP A 25 -9.61 -22.86 -4.37
C ASP A 25 -10.63 -21.90 -3.76
N GLU A 26 -11.08 -22.17 -2.53
CA GLU A 26 -11.99 -21.26 -1.80
C GLU A 26 -11.30 -19.93 -1.45
N ALA A 27 -10.04 -20.00 -1.03
CA ALA A 27 -9.24 -18.82 -0.75
C ALA A 27 -9.02 -17.98 -2.01
N ALA A 28 -8.69 -18.64 -3.14
CA ALA A 28 -8.51 -17.98 -4.42
C ALA A 28 -9.82 -17.35 -4.90
N GLN A 29 -10.96 -18.05 -4.81
CA GLN A 29 -12.25 -17.49 -5.19
C GLN A 29 -12.60 -16.24 -4.36
N HIS A 30 -12.30 -16.26 -3.04
CA HIS A 30 -12.46 -15.09 -2.20
C HIS A 30 -11.58 -13.92 -2.66
N ILE A 31 -10.32 -14.19 -3.00
CA ILE A 31 -9.38 -13.17 -3.49
C ILE A 31 -9.83 -12.62 -4.85
N LEU A 32 -10.26 -13.47 -5.77
CA LEU A 32 -10.76 -13.05 -7.08
C LEU A 32 -11.98 -12.13 -6.95
N ASN A 33 -12.93 -12.47 -6.08
CA ASN A 33 -14.09 -11.63 -5.77
C ASN A 33 -13.67 -10.28 -5.17
N LEU A 34 -12.64 -10.27 -4.35
CA LEU A 34 -12.09 -9.03 -3.77
C LEU A 34 -11.45 -8.16 -4.85
N LEU A 35 -10.68 -8.74 -5.77
CA LEU A 35 -10.08 -8.02 -6.90
C LEU A 35 -11.16 -7.45 -7.83
N ASP A 36 -12.21 -8.23 -8.13
CA ASP A 36 -13.35 -7.76 -8.92
C ASP A 36 -14.06 -6.58 -8.22
N THR A 37 -14.25 -6.65 -6.91
CA THR A 37 -14.80 -5.54 -6.10
C THR A 37 -13.93 -4.29 -6.19
N TRP A 38 -12.61 -4.44 -6.29
CA TRP A 38 -11.67 -3.32 -6.47
C TRP A 38 -11.61 -2.81 -7.90
N GLY A 39 -12.23 -3.51 -8.85
CA GLY A 39 -12.28 -3.17 -10.26
C GLY A 39 -11.14 -3.73 -11.10
N TYR A 40 -10.28 -4.58 -10.53
CA TYR A 40 -9.26 -5.29 -11.30
C TYR A 40 -9.87 -6.43 -12.10
N LYS A 41 -9.52 -6.50 -13.37
CA LYS A 41 -10.01 -7.55 -14.28
C LYS A 41 -8.85 -8.23 -14.99
N PHE A 42 -8.99 -9.54 -15.21
CA PHE A 42 -8.02 -10.31 -15.97
C PHE A 42 -8.28 -10.16 -17.47
N GLU A 43 -7.83 -9.03 -18.03
CA GLU A 43 -8.07 -8.66 -19.43
C GLU A 43 -6.75 -8.34 -20.14
N SER A 44 -6.76 -8.37 -21.48
CA SER A 44 -5.59 -8.05 -22.30
C SER A 44 -5.04 -6.66 -21.96
N GLY A 45 -3.73 -6.59 -21.65
CA GLY A 45 -3.05 -5.37 -21.23
C GLY A 45 -3.05 -5.13 -19.71
N ALA A 46 -3.91 -5.83 -18.94
CA ALA A 46 -3.99 -5.70 -17.48
C ALA A 46 -3.52 -6.95 -16.71
N HIS A 47 -3.11 -8.02 -17.39
CA HIS A 47 -2.74 -9.31 -16.78
C HIS A 47 -1.65 -9.16 -15.72
N ASN A 48 -0.61 -8.36 -15.98
CA ASN A 48 0.48 -8.15 -15.04
C ASN A 48 -0.02 -7.55 -13.72
N GLU A 49 -0.81 -6.49 -13.81
CA GLU A 49 -1.36 -5.79 -12.65
C GLU A 49 -2.29 -6.71 -11.85
N TYR A 50 -3.17 -7.43 -12.55
CA TYR A 50 -4.10 -8.39 -11.93
C TYR A 50 -3.37 -9.48 -11.13
N VAL A 51 -2.40 -10.17 -11.76
CA VAL A 51 -1.61 -11.23 -11.12
C VAL A 51 -0.77 -10.66 -9.97
N HIS A 52 -0.25 -9.44 -10.12
CA HIS A 52 0.48 -8.78 -9.05
C HIS A 52 -0.40 -8.50 -7.82
N HIS A 53 -1.61 -7.98 -8.03
CA HIS A 53 -2.57 -7.77 -6.94
C HIS A 53 -3.01 -9.09 -6.31
N PHE A 54 -3.28 -10.13 -7.10
CA PHE A 54 -3.57 -11.47 -6.60
C PHE A 54 -2.44 -11.97 -5.69
N GLY A 55 -1.20 -11.89 -6.14
CA GLY A 55 -0.02 -12.30 -5.36
C GLY A 55 0.15 -11.50 -4.07
N LYS A 56 -0.02 -10.18 -4.12
CA LYS A 56 0.01 -9.33 -2.90
C LYS A 56 -1.04 -9.71 -1.88
N VAL A 57 -2.25 -10.03 -2.34
CA VAL A 57 -3.35 -10.44 -1.46
C VAL A 57 -3.08 -11.83 -0.88
N CYS A 58 -2.56 -12.78 -1.67
CA CYS A 58 -2.10 -14.09 -1.17
C CYS A 58 -1.08 -13.92 -0.04
N VAL A 59 -0.08 -13.06 -0.22
CA VAL A 59 0.91 -12.75 0.83
C VAL A 59 0.24 -12.19 2.09
N ARG A 60 -0.71 -11.25 1.95
CA ARG A 60 -1.42 -10.67 3.09
C ARG A 60 -2.23 -11.72 3.87
N TYR A 61 -2.86 -12.66 3.18
CA TYR A 61 -3.57 -13.78 3.82
C TYR A 61 -2.63 -14.87 4.36
N GLY A 62 -1.33 -14.77 4.09
CA GLY A 62 -0.35 -15.75 4.52
C GLY A 62 -0.47 -17.10 3.82
N ILE A 63 -1.03 -17.11 2.61
CA ILE A 63 -1.13 -18.33 1.79
C ILE A 63 0.28 -18.81 1.45
N ASP A 64 0.48 -20.12 1.50
CA ASP A 64 1.76 -20.72 1.15
C ASP A 64 2.17 -20.36 -0.27
N LYS A 65 3.46 -20.08 -0.44
CA LYS A 65 4.01 -19.66 -1.73
C LYS A 65 3.81 -20.69 -2.81
N GLU A 66 4.04 -21.96 -2.48
CA GLU A 66 3.99 -23.07 -3.46
C GLU A 66 2.54 -23.32 -3.89
N GLU A 67 1.59 -23.25 -2.96
CA GLU A 67 0.15 -23.37 -3.23
C GLU A 67 -0.34 -22.21 -4.10
N ALA A 68 0.02 -20.97 -3.77
CA ALA A 68 -0.36 -19.79 -4.55
C ALA A 68 0.24 -19.80 -5.96
N MET A 69 1.49 -20.24 -6.10
CA MET A 69 2.14 -20.36 -7.40
C MET A 69 1.54 -21.48 -8.23
N ALA A 70 1.21 -22.63 -7.64
CA ALA A 70 0.54 -23.73 -8.33
C ALA A 70 -0.82 -23.28 -8.87
N TYR A 71 -1.60 -22.56 -8.07
CA TYR A 71 -2.87 -22.00 -8.50
C TYR A 71 -2.69 -20.99 -9.65
N ALA A 72 -1.77 -20.04 -9.52
CA ALA A 72 -1.51 -19.05 -10.56
C ALA A 72 -1.04 -19.70 -11.87
N LYS A 73 -0.20 -20.70 -11.80
CA LYS A 73 0.25 -21.48 -12.97
C LYS A 73 -0.91 -22.19 -13.68
N SER A 74 -1.83 -22.77 -12.92
CA SER A 74 -2.97 -23.51 -13.51
C SER A 74 -4.03 -22.59 -14.11
N ASN A 75 -4.21 -21.38 -13.56
CA ASN A 75 -5.35 -20.52 -13.91
C ASN A 75 -4.95 -19.29 -14.73
N PHE A 76 -3.72 -18.81 -14.68
CA PHE A 76 -3.31 -17.58 -15.37
C PHE A 76 -2.26 -17.79 -16.45
N SER A 77 -1.42 -18.85 -16.37
CA SER A 77 -0.25 -18.97 -17.26
C SER A 77 -0.61 -19.28 -18.72
N SER A 78 -1.83 -19.74 -19.01
CA SER A 78 -2.31 -19.91 -20.38
C SER A 78 -2.38 -18.60 -21.15
N ASP A 79 -2.88 -17.57 -20.48
CA ASP A 79 -3.12 -16.25 -21.08
C ASP A 79 -2.02 -15.23 -20.74
N TYR A 80 -1.24 -15.53 -19.67
CA TYR A 80 -0.14 -14.70 -19.21
C TYR A 80 1.06 -15.55 -18.74
N PRO A 81 2.01 -15.88 -19.64
CA PRO A 81 3.16 -16.75 -19.33
C PRO A 81 4.07 -16.24 -18.18
N ASP A 82 4.12 -14.92 -17.97
CA ASP A 82 4.95 -14.29 -16.93
C ASP A 82 4.33 -14.35 -15.52
N ALA A 83 3.14 -14.96 -15.37
CA ALA A 83 2.44 -15.05 -14.08
C ALA A 83 3.33 -15.60 -12.95
N ASP A 84 4.13 -16.63 -13.23
CA ASP A 84 5.05 -17.24 -12.26
C ASP A 84 6.13 -16.25 -11.77
N SER A 85 6.68 -15.44 -12.67
CA SER A 85 7.67 -14.40 -12.34
C SER A 85 7.09 -13.31 -11.44
N VAL A 86 5.87 -12.85 -11.76
CA VAL A 86 5.14 -11.84 -10.99
C VAL A 86 4.83 -12.37 -9.59
N MET A 87 4.30 -13.59 -9.48
CA MET A 87 4.03 -14.23 -8.19
C MET A 87 5.29 -14.36 -7.33
N LYS A 88 6.41 -14.81 -7.89
CA LYS A 88 7.71 -14.86 -7.20
C LYS A 88 8.13 -13.50 -6.67
N SER A 89 7.90 -12.44 -7.44
CA SER A 89 8.20 -11.06 -7.04
C SER A 89 7.38 -10.65 -5.79
N CYS A 90 6.08 -10.93 -5.76
CA CYS A 90 5.22 -10.63 -4.62
C CYS A 90 5.72 -11.29 -3.32
N TYR A 91 6.17 -12.54 -3.40
CA TYR A 91 6.67 -13.30 -2.24
C TYR A 91 8.11 -12.96 -1.81
N LYS A 92 8.78 -12.01 -2.48
CA LYS A 92 10.04 -11.40 -1.96
C LYS A 92 9.78 -10.39 -0.86
N HIS A 93 8.61 -9.74 -0.88
CA HIS A 93 8.21 -8.72 0.07
C HIS A 93 7.26 -9.32 1.11
N THR A 94 7.82 -9.77 2.22
CA THR A 94 7.09 -10.53 3.26
C THR A 94 6.72 -9.70 4.49
N GLU A 95 6.92 -8.37 4.46
CA GLU A 95 6.63 -7.47 5.57
C GLU A 95 5.14 -7.54 5.98
N LYS A 96 4.26 -7.74 5.00
CA LYS A 96 2.80 -7.84 5.19
C LYS A 96 2.28 -9.28 5.17
N LEU A 97 3.17 -10.28 5.34
CA LEU A 97 2.78 -11.70 5.33
C LEU A 97 1.84 -12.04 6.49
N GLY A 98 0.68 -12.64 6.17
CA GLY A 98 -0.28 -13.11 7.16
C GLY A 98 -0.90 -12.01 8.01
N THR A 99 -0.93 -10.77 7.52
CA THR A 99 -1.60 -9.66 8.22
C THR A 99 -3.11 -9.74 8.13
N TRP A 100 -3.65 -10.42 7.13
CA TRP A 100 -5.08 -10.65 6.93
C TRP A 100 -5.49 -12.06 7.34
N HIS A 101 -6.78 -12.22 7.68
CA HIS A 101 -7.36 -13.51 8.08
C HIS A 101 -8.66 -13.74 7.33
N PHE A 102 -8.93 -15.02 6.99
CA PHE A 102 -10.25 -15.41 6.52
C PHE A 102 -11.20 -15.48 7.71
N TYR A 103 -12.31 -14.76 7.63
CA TYR A 103 -13.39 -14.81 8.60
C TYR A 103 -14.56 -15.58 8.00
N ARG A 104 -15.07 -16.57 8.72
CA ARG A 104 -16.31 -17.25 8.34
C ARG A 104 -17.50 -16.34 8.62
N LYS A 105 -18.55 -16.51 7.80
CA LYS A 105 -19.83 -15.81 8.01
C LYS A 105 -20.30 -16.10 9.45
N GLY A 106 -20.35 -15.09 10.30
CA GLY A 106 -20.71 -15.20 11.72
C GLY A 106 -19.55 -15.19 12.72
N GLU A 107 -18.29 -15.37 12.31
CA GLU A 107 -17.14 -15.37 13.24
C GLU A 107 -16.51 -13.99 13.47
N GLY A 108 -16.69 -13.05 12.55
CA GLY A 108 -16.02 -11.75 12.61
C GLY A 108 -16.90 -10.55 12.91
N PHE A 109 -18.22 -10.71 12.83
CA PHE A 109 -19.15 -9.57 12.81
C PHE A 109 -20.28 -9.68 13.84
N SER A 110 -20.22 -10.63 14.76
CA SER A 110 -21.17 -10.73 15.86
C SER A 110 -20.55 -10.11 17.13
N GLY A 111 -20.92 -8.86 17.39
CA GLY A 111 -20.46 -8.09 18.54
C GLY A 111 -19.43 -7.01 18.20
N LYS A 112 -18.80 -6.43 19.23
CA LYS A 112 -17.79 -5.38 19.06
C LYS A 112 -16.53 -5.90 18.38
N PRO A 113 -16.17 -5.46 17.17
CA PRO A 113 -15.03 -5.99 16.44
C PRO A 113 -13.71 -5.66 17.16
N THR A 114 -12.76 -6.60 17.07
CA THR A 114 -11.41 -6.36 17.57
C THR A 114 -10.69 -5.33 16.68
N VAL A 115 -9.65 -4.67 17.20
CA VAL A 115 -8.81 -3.75 16.40
C VAL A 115 -8.27 -4.42 15.13
N LYS A 116 -7.93 -5.71 15.22
CA LYS A 116 -7.42 -6.50 14.10
C LYS A 116 -8.45 -6.60 12.95
N VAL A 117 -9.70 -6.88 13.27
CA VAL A 117 -10.80 -6.94 12.30
C VAL A 117 -11.02 -5.57 11.65
N ILE A 118 -10.98 -4.49 12.44
CA ILE A 118 -11.14 -3.13 11.95
C ILE A 118 -10.00 -2.76 11.00
N LYS A 119 -8.75 -2.95 11.41
CA LYS A 119 -7.57 -2.69 10.56
C LYS A 119 -7.63 -3.48 9.26
N GLN A 120 -8.06 -4.73 9.28
CA GLN A 120 -8.21 -5.54 8.07
C GLN A 120 -9.32 -5.00 7.16
N TRP A 121 -10.49 -4.68 7.71
CA TRP A 121 -11.59 -4.10 6.93
C TRP A 121 -11.17 -2.78 6.24
N LEU A 122 -10.47 -1.91 6.97
CA LEU A 122 -9.92 -0.67 6.44
C LEU A 122 -8.91 -0.96 5.31
N SER A 123 -7.96 -1.86 5.56
CA SER A 123 -6.93 -2.21 4.57
C SER A 123 -7.47 -2.87 3.30
N MET A 124 -8.66 -3.49 3.35
CA MET A 124 -9.32 -4.05 2.17
C MET A 124 -9.94 -2.99 1.27
N ARG A 125 -10.27 -1.82 1.81
CA ARG A 125 -10.99 -0.75 1.10
C ARG A 125 -10.17 0.49 0.85
N TYR A 126 -9.22 0.78 1.73
CA TYR A 126 -8.46 1.99 1.74
C TYR A 126 -6.97 1.72 1.93
N GLU A 127 -6.17 2.66 1.49
CA GLU A 127 -4.79 2.85 1.91
C GLU A 127 -4.72 4.12 2.75
N PHE A 128 -3.86 4.09 3.77
CA PHE A 128 -3.64 5.22 4.66
C PHE A 128 -2.15 5.49 4.77
N HIS A 129 -1.78 6.76 4.78
CA HIS A 129 -0.45 7.17 5.18
C HIS A 129 -0.48 8.46 6.02
N HIS A 130 0.57 8.70 6.76
CA HIS A 130 0.84 9.95 7.44
C HIS A 130 1.88 10.70 6.61
N ASN A 131 1.49 11.83 6.03
CA ASN A 131 2.38 12.69 5.26
C ASN A 131 3.26 13.49 6.22
N GLU A 132 4.56 13.15 6.29
CA GLU A 132 5.50 13.75 7.24
C GLU A 132 5.78 15.22 6.96
N VAL A 133 5.56 15.68 5.73
CA VAL A 133 5.77 17.09 5.34
C VAL A 133 4.61 17.96 5.77
N THR A 134 3.38 17.49 5.56
CA THR A 134 2.17 18.26 5.89
C THR A 134 1.66 18.00 7.30
N GLY A 135 2.09 16.90 7.94
CA GLY A 135 1.62 16.44 9.24
C GLY A 135 0.19 15.89 9.23
N PHE A 136 -0.39 15.63 8.04
CA PHE A 136 -1.76 15.13 7.93
C PHE A 136 -1.79 13.64 7.55
N HIS A 137 -2.83 12.96 8.04
CA HIS A 137 -3.18 11.64 7.54
C HIS A 137 -3.95 11.77 6.23
N GLU A 138 -3.65 10.90 5.28
CA GLU A 138 -4.26 10.88 3.96
C GLU A 138 -4.81 9.49 3.65
N VAL A 139 -5.84 9.43 2.81
CA VAL A 139 -6.53 8.20 2.43
C VAL A 139 -6.66 8.10 0.91
N LEU A 140 -6.52 6.87 0.41
CA LEU A 140 -6.77 6.49 -0.98
C LEU A 140 -7.72 5.29 -1.00
N SER A 141 -8.77 5.33 -1.83
CA SER A 141 -9.66 4.19 -2.06
C SER A 141 -8.97 3.14 -2.92
N ARG A 142 -9.09 1.86 -2.55
CA ARG A 142 -8.63 0.72 -3.37
C ARG A 142 -9.59 0.39 -4.51
N ASP A 143 -10.88 0.71 -4.35
CA ASP A 143 -11.87 0.55 -5.41
C ASP A 143 -11.66 1.63 -6.47
N ILE A 144 -11.14 1.23 -7.62
CA ILE A 144 -10.85 2.12 -8.76
C ILE A 144 -12.09 2.53 -9.54
N ILE A 145 -13.21 1.84 -9.41
CA ILE A 145 -14.44 2.14 -10.14
C ILE A 145 -15.40 2.97 -9.31
N LYS A 146 -15.63 2.56 -8.06
CA LYS A 146 -16.66 3.13 -7.16
C LYS A 146 -16.06 3.90 -5.98
N GLY A 147 -14.74 3.80 -5.78
CA GLY A 147 -14.08 4.45 -4.66
C GLY A 147 -14.22 5.97 -4.75
N LYS A 148 -14.58 6.59 -3.64
CA LYS A 148 -14.78 8.04 -3.55
C LYS A 148 -13.46 8.82 -3.62
N TYR A 149 -12.37 8.23 -3.12
CA TYR A 149 -11.06 8.86 -2.98
C TYR A 149 -10.07 8.23 -3.95
N HIS A 150 -10.07 8.67 -5.22
CA HIS A 150 -9.19 8.16 -6.27
C HIS A 150 -7.79 8.77 -6.27
N LYS A 151 -7.57 9.77 -5.42
CA LYS A 151 -6.28 10.43 -5.17
C LYS A 151 -6.07 10.49 -3.67
N TRP A 152 -4.83 10.54 -3.25
CA TRP A 152 -4.49 10.81 -1.86
C TRP A 152 -5.22 12.07 -1.40
N THR A 153 -6.06 11.90 -0.40
CA THR A 153 -6.96 12.95 0.09
C THR A 153 -6.75 13.09 1.58
N ARG A 154 -6.50 14.31 2.04
CA ARG A 154 -6.39 14.61 3.47
C ARG A 154 -7.65 14.16 4.18
N ILE A 155 -7.46 13.44 5.27
CA ILE A 155 -8.55 12.98 6.13
C ILE A 155 -9.06 14.17 6.97
N ASP A 156 -10.35 14.39 6.90
CA ASP A 156 -11.12 15.31 7.73
C ASP A 156 -12.28 14.57 8.43
N ASP A 157 -13.00 15.27 9.27
CA ASP A 157 -14.13 14.69 10.02
C ASP A 157 -15.20 14.10 9.09
N ASN A 158 -15.42 14.68 7.90
CA ASN A 158 -16.39 14.17 6.94
C ASN A 158 -15.95 12.81 6.37
N ILE A 159 -14.67 12.66 6.06
CA ILE A 159 -14.10 11.41 5.56
C ILE A 159 -14.12 10.34 6.66
N GLU A 160 -13.72 10.66 7.89
CA GLU A 160 -13.80 9.73 9.01
C GLU A 160 -15.24 9.26 9.26
N ASN A 161 -16.20 10.20 9.29
CA ASN A 161 -17.61 9.89 9.47
C ASN A 161 -18.17 9.06 8.30
N THR A 162 -17.72 9.30 7.07
CA THR A 162 -18.10 8.49 5.91
C THR A 162 -17.60 7.05 6.05
N ILE A 163 -16.34 6.86 6.46
CA ILE A 163 -15.76 5.54 6.68
C ILE A 163 -16.49 4.85 7.84
N TRP A 164 -16.75 5.57 8.94
CA TRP A 164 -17.49 5.06 10.08
C TRP A 164 -18.89 4.58 9.69
N THR A 165 -19.64 5.39 8.93
CA THR A 165 -20.99 5.05 8.45
C THR A 165 -20.97 3.77 7.59
N GLN A 166 -19.99 3.64 6.69
CA GLN A 166 -19.83 2.43 5.88
C GLN A 166 -19.55 1.17 6.74
N MET A 167 -18.80 1.33 7.83
CA MET A 167 -18.57 0.23 8.77
C MET A 167 -19.85 -0.18 9.49
N ASP A 168 -20.64 0.80 9.92
CA ASP A 168 -21.90 0.58 10.61
C ASP A 168 -22.95 -0.09 9.70
N GLU A 169 -23.08 0.38 8.46
CA GLU A 169 -23.93 -0.22 7.41
C GLU A 169 -23.58 -1.69 7.14
N MET A 170 -22.33 -2.07 7.31
CA MET A 170 -21.85 -3.45 7.19
C MET A 170 -22.01 -4.27 8.49
N GLY A 171 -22.62 -3.69 9.52
CA GLY A 171 -22.83 -4.34 10.81
C GLY A 171 -21.59 -4.41 11.70
N LEU A 172 -20.60 -3.55 11.45
CA LEU A 172 -19.41 -3.43 12.31
C LEU A 172 -19.65 -2.37 13.38
N GLU A 173 -19.94 -2.79 14.61
CA GLU A 173 -20.13 -1.90 15.76
C GLU A 173 -18.80 -1.25 16.21
N VAL A 174 -18.35 -0.23 15.51
CA VAL A 174 -17.14 0.54 15.82
C VAL A 174 -17.54 1.93 16.32
N SER A 175 -16.97 2.39 17.44
CA SER A 175 -17.15 3.79 17.82
C SER A 175 -16.25 4.71 16.98
N ALA A 176 -16.74 5.91 16.67
CA ALA A 176 -15.95 6.91 15.93
C ALA A 176 -14.60 7.20 16.61
N ILE A 177 -14.56 7.26 17.95
CA ILE A 177 -13.33 7.46 18.74
C ILE A 177 -12.32 6.32 18.47
N LYS A 178 -12.80 5.07 18.38
CA LYS A 178 -11.92 3.92 18.12
C LYS A 178 -11.39 3.93 16.69
N LEU A 179 -12.22 4.32 15.72
CA LEU A 179 -11.79 4.50 14.34
C LEU A 179 -10.73 5.59 14.24
N HIS A 180 -11.00 6.77 14.82
CA HIS A 180 -10.05 7.89 14.89
C HIS A 180 -8.70 7.45 15.48
N ALA A 181 -8.71 6.76 16.62
CA ALA A 181 -7.49 6.27 17.26
C ALA A 181 -6.71 5.27 16.40
N ILE A 182 -7.39 4.48 15.56
CA ILE A 182 -6.72 3.54 14.63
C ILE A 182 -6.08 4.29 13.46
N ILE A 183 -6.79 5.23 12.85
CA ILE A 183 -6.29 6.01 11.72
C ILE A 183 -5.07 6.85 12.15
N ASN A 184 -5.12 7.44 13.34
CA ASN A 184 -4.06 8.28 13.90
C ASN A 184 -3.00 7.47 14.69
N SER A 185 -2.82 6.18 14.36
CA SER A 185 -1.79 5.32 14.92
C SER A 185 -0.76 4.92 13.86
N ASP A 186 0.15 4.02 14.22
CA ASP A 186 1.07 3.32 13.32
C ASP A 186 0.41 2.54 12.16
N PHE A 187 -0.91 2.51 12.13
CA PHE A 187 -1.67 1.95 11.01
C PHE A 187 -1.54 2.79 9.74
N SER A 188 -1.45 4.11 9.88
CA SER A 188 -1.10 5.02 8.79
C SER A 188 0.42 5.10 8.68
N GLU A 189 0.98 4.39 7.69
CA GLU A 189 2.44 4.31 7.50
C GLU A 189 3.01 5.73 7.22
N PRO A 190 4.14 6.12 7.82
CA PRO A 190 4.76 7.40 7.52
C PRO A 190 5.21 7.46 6.07
N TRP A 191 5.01 8.58 5.42
CA TRP A 191 5.35 8.82 4.03
C TRP A 191 5.91 10.22 3.84
N ASP A 192 7.14 10.29 3.32
CA ASP A 192 7.79 11.53 2.92
C ASP A 192 7.80 11.65 1.38
N PRO A 193 6.97 12.55 0.81
CA PRO A 193 6.90 12.77 -0.63
C PRO A 193 8.21 13.29 -1.24
N PHE A 194 9.04 14.01 -0.47
CA PHE A 194 10.33 14.48 -0.95
C PHE A 194 11.35 13.35 -1.03
N ASP A 195 11.38 12.47 -0.02
CA ASP A 195 12.27 11.30 -0.04
C ASP A 195 11.93 10.37 -1.21
N GLU A 196 10.64 10.11 -1.44
CA GLU A 196 10.17 9.32 -2.58
C GLU A 196 10.55 9.99 -3.92
N TYR A 197 10.30 11.30 -4.05
CA TYR A 197 10.69 12.06 -5.25
C TYR A 197 12.18 12.00 -5.48
N LEU A 198 13.00 12.29 -4.46
CA LEU A 198 14.46 12.30 -4.58
C LEU A 198 15.01 10.92 -4.95
N ARG A 199 14.45 9.85 -4.40
CA ARG A 199 14.83 8.47 -4.76
C ARG A 199 14.41 8.08 -6.18
N SER A 200 13.37 8.71 -6.72
CA SER A 200 12.89 8.47 -8.08
C SER A 200 13.74 9.16 -9.14
N LEU A 201 14.55 10.15 -8.75
CA LEU A 201 15.41 10.87 -9.69
C LEU A 201 16.48 9.95 -10.27
N PRO A 202 16.81 10.13 -11.57
CA PRO A 202 17.95 9.45 -12.18
C PRO A 202 19.23 9.83 -11.44
N LYS A 203 20.16 8.89 -11.34
CA LYS A 203 21.47 9.19 -10.78
C LYS A 203 22.13 10.29 -11.59
N TRP A 204 22.74 11.25 -10.88
CA TRP A 204 23.53 12.30 -11.52
C TRP A 204 24.63 11.69 -12.41
N ASP A 205 24.79 12.24 -13.60
CA ASP A 205 25.77 11.76 -14.60
C ASP A 205 27.23 12.10 -14.22
N GLY A 206 27.43 12.89 -13.17
CA GLY A 206 28.75 13.33 -12.70
C GLY A 206 29.42 14.39 -13.58
N LYS A 207 28.70 14.97 -14.55
CA LYS A 207 29.26 15.91 -15.55
C LYS A 207 28.49 17.22 -15.60
N THR A 208 27.17 17.16 -15.63
CA THR A 208 26.32 18.34 -15.82
C THR A 208 26.11 19.04 -14.49
N ASP A 209 26.60 20.28 -14.37
CA ASP A 209 26.30 21.14 -13.23
C ASP A 209 24.97 21.87 -13.47
N TYR A 210 23.87 21.24 -13.03
CA TYR A 210 22.53 21.81 -13.18
C TYR A 210 22.30 23.06 -12.37
N ILE A 211 23.07 23.25 -11.27
CA ILE A 211 23.00 24.47 -10.45
C ILE A 211 23.61 25.64 -11.22
N ASP A 212 24.76 25.42 -11.83
CA ASP A 212 25.41 26.43 -12.68
C ASP A 212 24.56 26.77 -13.92
N GLU A 213 23.97 25.76 -14.57
CA GLU A 213 23.01 25.98 -15.65
C GLU A 213 21.82 26.85 -15.23
N LEU A 214 21.24 26.54 -14.04
CA LEU A 214 20.12 27.32 -13.52
C LEU A 214 20.53 28.75 -13.18
N ALA A 215 21.67 28.92 -12.52
CA ALA A 215 22.22 30.24 -12.15
C ALA A 215 22.48 31.09 -13.39
N ASN A 216 22.94 30.48 -14.50
CA ASN A 216 23.17 31.19 -15.76
C ASN A 216 21.88 31.60 -16.47
N ARG A 217 20.73 31.04 -16.16
CA ARG A 217 19.41 31.44 -16.70
C ARG A 217 18.81 32.63 -15.95
N VAL A 218 19.28 32.89 -14.73
CA VAL A 218 18.76 34.00 -13.92
C VAL A 218 19.49 35.28 -14.30
N THR A 219 18.73 36.28 -14.79
CA THR A 219 19.28 37.62 -15.06
C THR A 219 19.12 38.47 -13.80
N ILE A 220 20.25 38.91 -13.25
CA ILE A 220 20.23 39.84 -12.11
C ILE A 220 19.92 41.22 -12.63
N ASN A 221 18.78 41.78 -12.28
CA ASN A 221 18.45 43.17 -12.60
C ASN A 221 19.32 44.09 -11.77
N TYR A 222 20.02 45.00 -12.44
CA TYR A 222 20.81 46.02 -11.77
C TYR A 222 19.92 46.92 -10.91
N CYS A 223 20.18 46.88 -9.60
CA CYS A 223 19.53 47.77 -8.65
C CYS A 223 20.59 48.80 -8.18
N PRO A 224 20.38 50.12 -8.47
CA PRO A 224 21.33 51.17 -8.07
C PRO A 224 21.57 51.11 -6.54
N GLY A 225 22.82 50.92 -6.16
CA GLY A 225 23.26 50.84 -4.74
C GLY A 225 23.50 49.39 -4.22
N TYR A 226 23.19 48.37 -5.00
CA TYR A 226 23.55 46.98 -4.71
C TYR A 226 24.42 46.44 -5.84
N HIS A 227 25.69 46.22 -5.53
CA HIS A 227 26.64 45.63 -6.47
C HIS A 227 26.81 44.15 -6.18
N HIS A 228 25.81 43.34 -6.56
CA HIS A 228 26.00 41.89 -6.59
C HIS A 228 26.39 41.47 -8.01
N SER A 229 27.55 40.81 -8.11
CA SER A 229 27.98 40.22 -9.37
C SER A 229 27.22 38.91 -9.65
N GLN A 230 27.19 38.49 -10.92
CA GLN A 230 26.67 37.17 -11.29
C GLN A 230 27.41 36.04 -10.58
N GLU A 231 28.67 36.25 -10.18
CA GLU A 231 29.48 35.29 -9.42
C GLU A 231 29.01 35.16 -7.97
N GLU A 232 28.62 36.27 -7.32
CA GLU A 232 28.09 36.25 -5.95
C GLU A 232 26.72 35.55 -5.88
N PHE A 233 25.95 35.52 -6.96
CA PHE A 233 24.67 34.82 -6.99
C PHE A 233 24.82 33.28 -7.00
N ARG A 234 25.99 32.75 -7.37
CA ARG A 234 26.28 31.31 -7.41
C ARG A 234 26.66 30.71 -6.06
N TYR A 235 26.88 31.53 -5.05
CA TYR A 235 27.21 31.13 -3.69
C TYR A 235 26.13 31.57 -2.69
#